data_41a09db676d6363655c4dce2a1c173c0
#
_entry.id   41a09db676d6363655c4dce2a1c173c0
#
_cell.length_a   1.000
_cell.length_b   1.000
_cell.length_c   1.000
_cell.angle_alpha   90.00
_cell.angle_beta   90.00
_cell.angle_gamma   90.00
#
_symmetry.space_group_name_H-M   'P 1'
#
loop_
_entity.id
_entity.type
_entity.pdbx_description
1 polymer ?
#
loop_
_entity_poly.entity_id
_entity_poly.type
_entity_poly.pdbx_seq_one_letter_code
_entity_poly.pdbx_strand_id
1 'polypeptide(L)'
;MEIQDFVENTYMGNFKEWDGKIIWKGKETLVRLTIYKECDNVELEKEKMLKILEELYLNQDEWNKKVKDTMVKYFYDVLNDDFFDDGAFPEYPTCYDMLFKVLKDDFTKEEAEKAYKNNIFPLDKFKKYIFVKSIEITSEGNFYFEVVDD
;
A
#
# COMPACT_ATOMS: atom_id res chain seq x y z
N MET A 1 16.29 -13.03 1.32
CA MET A 1 15.17 -12.58 0.42
C MET A 1 15.31 -13.31 -0.90
N GLU A 2 14.25 -13.93 -1.33
CA GLU A 2 14.16 -14.58 -2.64
C GLU A 2 13.16 -13.82 -3.51
N ILE A 3 13.56 -13.47 -4.73
CA ILE A 3 12.68 -12.85 -5.71
C ILE A 3 12.27 -13.91 -6.70
N GLN A 4 10.98 -14.23 -6.73
CA GLN A 4 10.39 -15.18 -7.66
C GLN A 4 9.98 -14.49 -8.97
N ASP A 5 10.01 -15.22 -10.07
CA ASP A 5 9.56 -14.75 -11.38
C ASP A 5 10.18 -13.41 -11.81
N PHE A 6 11.48 -13.22 -11.51
CA PHE A 6 12.19 -12.00 -11.80
C PHE A 6 12.56 -11.90 -13.28
N VAL A 7 11.84 -11.05 -14.01
CA VAL A 7 11.96 -10.89 -15.47
C VAL A 7 12.20 -9.44 -15.85
N GLU A 8 13.04 -9.25 -16.88
CA GLU A 8 13.23 -7.96 -17.51
C GLU A 8 12.12 -7.71 -18.55
N ASN A 9 11.46 -6.56 -18.42
CA ASN A 9 10.48 -6.08 -19.38
C ASN A 9 11.11 -4.97 -20.21
N THR A 10 11.09 -5.14 -21.53
CA THR A 10 11.60 -4.12 -22.45
C THR A 10 10.42 -3.34 -23.01
N TYR A 11 10.23 -2.13 -22.51
CA TYR A 11 9.27 -1.19 -23.09
C TYR A 11 9.96 -0.28 -24.14
N MET A 12 9.16 0.27 -25.05
CA MET A 12 9.65 1.20 -26.06
C MET A 12 10.27 2.44 -25.41
N GLY A 13 11.51 2.74 -25.74
CA GLY A 13 12.26 3.90 -25.26
C GLY A 13 13.37 3.56 -24.27
N ASN A 14 13.79 4.54 -23.48
CA ASN A 14 14.94 4.46 -22.56
C ASN A 14 14.60 3.85 -21.19
N PHE A 15 13.47 3.15 -21.11
CA PHE A 15 13.02 2.52 -19.87
C PHE A 15 13.46 1.07 -19.82
N LYS A 16 14.08 0.70 -18.71
CA LYS A 16 14.27 -0.70 -18.33
C LYS A 16 13.52 -0.97 -17.04
N GLU A 17 12.87 -2.10 -17.01
CA GLU A 17 12.01 -2.50 -15.92
C GLU A 17 12.20 -3.99 -15.63
N TRP A 18 12.26 -4.32 -14.35
CA TRP A 18 12.26 -5.71 -13.89
C TRP A 18 11.10 -5.89 -12.94
N ASP A 19 10.31 -6.89 -13.20
CA ASP A 19 9.22 -7.31 -12.33
C ASP A 19 9.55 -8.64 -11.66
N GLY A 20 9.09 -8.80 -10.44
CA GLY A 20 9.22 -10.02 -9.68
C GLY A 20 8.26 -10.04 -8.50
N LYS A 21 8.40 -11.05 -7.66
CA LYS A 21 7.56 -11.24 -6.48
C LYS A 21 8.41 -11.61 -5.28
N ILE A 22 8.04 -11.08 -4.14
CA ILE A 22 8.61 -11.44 -2.84
C ILE A 22 7.50 -11.80 -1.86
N ILE A 23 7.87 -12.44 -0.77
CA ILE A 23 6.95 -12.60 0.37
C ILE A 23 7.20 -11.47 1.36
N TRP A 24 6.24 -10.55 1.42
CA TRP A 24 6.26 -9.43 2.36
C TRP A 24 5.21 -9.65 3.45
N LYS A 25 5.65 -9.76 4.69
CA LYS A 25 4.75 -10.03 5.84
C LYS A 25 3.80 -11.21 5.59
N GLY A 26 4.33 -12.27 4.98
CA GLY A 26 3.56 -13.49 4.70
C GLY A 26 2.64 -13.44 3.48
N LYS A 27 2.63 -12.34 2.73
CA LYS A 27 1.83 -12.20 1.50
C LYS A 27 2.72 -12.04 0.27
N GLU A 28 2.29 -12.61 -0.83
CA GLU A 28 2.92 -12.37 -2.13
C GLU A 28 2.77 -10.90 -2.51
N THR A 29 3.88 -10.24 -2.75
CA THR A 29 3.96 -8.80 -3.05
C THR A 29 4.75 -8.62 -4.34
N LEU A 30 4.20 -7.87 -5.27
CA LEU A 30 4.87 -7.54 -6.51
C LEU A 30 6.02 -6.57 -6.26
N VAL A 31 7.11 -6.75 -6.97
CA VAL A 31 8.26 -5.83 -6.94
C VAL A 31 8.55 -5.36 -8.34
N ARG A 32 8.78 -4.07 -8.48
CA ARG A 32 9.19 -3.45 -9.73
C ARG A 32 10.42 -2.59 -9.52
N LEU A 33 11.44 -2.84 -10.34
CA LEU A 33 12.63 -2.00 -10.41
C LEU A 33 12.60 -1.26 -11.75
N THR A 34 12.72 0.06 -11.72
CA THR A 34 12.55 0.89 -12.93
C THR A 34 13.72 1.86 -13.13
N ILE A 35 14.28 1.88 -14.32
CA ILE A 35 15.22 2.89 -14.78
C ILE A 35 14.49 3.81 -15.77
N TYR A 36 14.30 5.07 -15.40
CA TYR A 36 13.58 6.07 -16.20
C TYR A 36 14.45 6.85 -17.17
N LYS A 37 15.78 6.81 -17.00
CA LYS A 37 16.72 7.58 -17.79
C LYS A 37 17.80 6.66 -18.35
N GLU A 38 18.41 7.06 -19.46
CA GLU A 38 19.63 6.42 -19.92
C GLU A 38 20.69 6.46 -18.82
N CYS A 39 21.31 5.33 -18.59
CA CYS A 39 22.41 5.20 -17.67
C CYS A 39 23.57 4.44 -18.32
N ASP A 40 24.79 4.76 -17.90
CA ASP A 40 26.00 4.16 -18.47
C ASP A 40 26.17 2.70 -18.06
N ASN A 41 25.62 2.31 -16.91
CA ASN A 41 25.76 0.95 -16.39
C ASN A 41 24.45 0.47 -15.76
N VAL A 42 23.65 -0.22 -16.58
CA VAL A 42 22.34 -0.78 -16.19
C VAL A 42 22.46 -1.79 -15.04
N GLU A 43 23.46 -2.66 -15.07
CA GLU A 43 23.66 -3.67 -14.03
C GLU A 43 24.00 -3.03 -12.67
N LEU A 44 24.79 -1.97 -12.66
CA LEU A 44 25.10 -1.23 -11.44
C LEU A 44 23.85 -0.58 -10.84
N GLU A 45 23.02 0.05 -11.68
CA GLU A 45 21.77 0.66 -11.23
C GLU A 45 20.78 -0.40 -10.69
N LYS A 46 20.69 -1.52 -11.36
CA LYS A 46 19.90 -2.67 -10.89
C LYS A 46 20.38 -3.18 -9.52
N GLU A 47 21.69 -3.32 -9.34
CA GLU A 47 22.25 -3.74 -8.06
C GLU A 47 21.94 -2.75 -6.93
N LYS A 48 22.01 -1.45 -7.20
CA LYS A 48 21.64 -0.42 -6.21
C LYS A 48 20.17 -0.52 -5.80
N MET A 49 19.28 -0.72 -6.77
CA MET A 49 17.86 -0.91 -6.48
C MET A 49 17.59 -2.19 -5.69
N LEU A 50 18.28 -3.27 -6.01
CA LEU A 50 18.18 -4.53 -5.26
C LEU A 50 18.66 -4.37 -3.82
N LYS A 51 19.69 -3.57 -3.55
CA LYS A 51 20.12 -3.25 -2.19
C LYS A 51 19.06 -2.49 -1.40
N ILE A 52 18.40 -1.53 -2.03
CA ILE A 52 17.29 -0.81 -1.40
C ILE A 52 16.16 -1.79 -1.05
N LEU A 53 15.80 -2.66 -1.98
CA LEU A 53 14.79 -3.69 -1.74
C LEU A 53 15.17 -4.60 -0.58
N GLU A 54 16.43 -5.04 -0.51
CA GLU A 54 16.93 -5.88 0.58
C GLU A 54 16.86 -5.18 1.93
N GLU A 55 17.24 -3.91 1.99
CA GLU A 55 17.13 -3.09 3.21
C GLU A 55 15.68 -2.92 3.66
N LEU A 56 14.77 -2.65 2.72
CA LEU A 56 13.33 -2.59 3.01
C LEU A 56 12.82 -3.93 3.54
N TYR A 57 13.23 -5.02 2.92
CA TYR A 57 12.83 -6.38 3.31
C TYR A 57 13.34 -6.75 4.72
N LEU A 58 14.59 -6.44 5.04
CA LEU A 58 15.17 -6.69 6.37
C LEU A 58 14.44 -5.90 7.47
N ASN A 59 13.93 -4.73 7.13
CA ASN A 59 13.17 -3.85 8.04
C ASN A 59 11.65 -3.88 7.75
N GLN A 60 11.14 -4.96 7.17
CA GLN A 60 9.75 -5.04 6.72
C GLN A 60 8.72 -4.84 7.84
N ASP A 61 9.03 -5.20 9.07
CA ASP A 61 8.13 -4.98 10.20
C ASP A 61 7.91 -3.50 10.48
N GLU A 62 9.00 -2.75 10.50
CA GLU A 62 8.97 -1.30 10.71
C GLU A 62 8.28 -0.57 9.55
N TRP A 63 8.63 -0.91 8.31
CA TRP A 63 8.03 -0.34 7.13
C TRP A 63 6.55 -0.67 7.00
N ASN A 64 6.18 -1.90 7.26
CA ASN A 64 4.78 -2.33 7.22
C ASN A 64 3.94 -1.56 8.25
N LYS A 65 4.49 -1.33 9.45
CA LYS A 65 3.84 -0.49 10.46
C LYS A 65 3.67 0.95 9.98
N LYS A 66 4.72 1.58 9.44
CA LYS A 66 4.66 2.94 8.91
C LYS A 66 3.64 3.08 7.78
N VAL A 67 3.61 2.12 6.85
CA VAL A 67 2.63 2.08 5.76
C VAL A 67 1.22 2.00 6.30
N LYS A 68 0.96 1.10 7.24
CA LYS A 68 -0.37 0.95 7.84
C LYS A 68 -0.82 2.20 8.59
N ASP A 69 0.06 2.78 9.41
CA ASP A 69 -0.23 4.00 10.17
C ASP A 69 -0.53 5.18 9.22
N THR A 70 0.22 5.33 8.15
CA THR A 70 0.02 6.37 7.15
C THR A 70 -1.30 6.19 6.39
N MET A 71 -1.61 4.96 5.97
CA MET A 71 -2.84 4.68 5.22
C MET A 71 -4.09 4.83 6.08
N VAL A 72 -4.03 4.42 7.33
CA VAL A 72 -5.13 4.61 8.28
C VAL A 72 -5.41 6.09 8.47
N LYS A 73 -4.38 6.90 8.63
CA LYS A 73 -4.51 8.36 8.74
C LYS A 73 -5.12 8.97 7.47
N TYR A 74 -4.65 8.54 6.31
CA TYR A 74 -5.18 8.98 5.02
C TYR A 74 -6.66 8.62 4.86
N PHE A 75 -7.04 7.39 5.15
CA PHE A 75 -8.44 6.97 5.12
C PHE A 75 -9.31 7.74 6.10
N TYR A 76 -8.79 8.01 7.30
CA TYR A 76 -9.49 8.83 8.28
C TYR A 76 -9.75 10.24 7.75
N ASP A 77 -8.74 10.89 7.16
CA ASP A 77 -8.88 12.23 6.60
C ASP A 77 -9.88 12.24 5.44
N VAL A 78 -9.81 11.27 4.53
CA VAL A 78 -10.76 11.12 3.41
C VAL A 78 -12.18 10.86 3.91
N LEU A 79 -12.35 9.94 4.85
CA LEU A 79 -13.65 9.64 5.43
C LEU A 79 -14.21 10.85 6.18
N ASN A 80 -13.36 11.57 6.90
CA ASN A 80 -13.76 12.75 7.65
C ASN A 80 -14.21 13.88 6.71
N ASP A 81 -13.47 14.13 5.65
CA ASP A 81 -13.82 15.14 4.64
C ASP A 81 -15.10 14.79 3.90
N ASP A 82 -15.26 13.54 3.47
CA ASP A 82 -16.43 13.09 2.70
C ASP A 82 -17.67 12.91 3.58
N PHE A 83 -17.51 12.57 4.85
CA PHE A 83 -18.63 12.28 5.75
C PHE A 83 -19.15 13.48 6.52
N PHE A 84 -18.29 14.44 6.86
CA PHE A 84 -18.64 15.48 7.82
C PHE A 84 -18.80 16.86 7.21
N ASP A 85 -18.17 17.16 6.08
CA ASP A 85 -18.18 18.51 5.52
C ASP A 85 -19.43 18.87 4.72
N ASP A 86 -20.14 17.94 4.11
CA ASP A 86 -21.19 18.26 3.15
C ASP A 86 -22.62 17.88 3.56
N GLY A 87 -22.84 17.27 4.70
CA GLY A 87 -24.17 16.75 5.06
C GLY A 87 -24.72 15.74 4.04
N ALA A 88 -23.89 15.30 3.11
CA ALA A 88 -24.21 14.44 1.97
C ALA A 88 -24.19 12.95 2.31
N PHE A 89 -24.14 12.62 3.55
CA PHE A 89 -24.01 11.24 4.03
C PHE A 89 -25.06 10.26 3.45
N PRO A 90 -26.32 10.63 3.26
CA PRO A 90 -27.28 9.72 2.66
C PRO A 90 -27.01 9.41 1.18
N GLU A 91 -26.20 10.21 0.51
CA GLU A 91 -25.94 10.11 -0.92
C GLU A 91 -24.68 9.31 -1.29
N TYR A 92 -23.84 8.97 -0.30
CA TYR A 92 -22.62 8.17 -0.52
C TYR A 92 -22.64 6.84 0.24
N PRO A 93 -23.48 5.88 -0.21
CA PRO A 93 -23.52 4.56 0.39
C PRO A 93 -22.19 3.81 0.27
N THR A 94 -21.32 4.16 -0.68
CA THR A 94 -20.07 3.49 -0.97
C THR A 94 -19.04 3.53 0.17
N CYS A 95 -18.90 4.68 0.84
CA CYS A 95 -17.96 4.77 1.97
C CYS A 95 -18.52 4.07 3.22
N TYR A 96 -19.82 4.17 3.45
CA TYR A 96 -20.50 3.46 4.53
C TYR A 96 -20.47 1.94 4.28
N ASP A 97 -20.74 1.53 3.05
CA ASP A 97 -20.69 0.12 2.67
C ASP A 97 -19.28 -0.45 2.79
N MET A 98 -18.25 0.32 2.43
CA MET A 98 -16.84 -0.05 2.64
C MET A 98 -16.52 -0.18 4.13
N LEU A 99 -16.89 0.81 4.91
CA LEU A 99 -16.74 0.80 6.37
C LEU A 99 -17.47 -0.40 6.98
N PHE A 100 -18.69 -0.65 6.54
CA PHE A 100 -19.52 -1.76 7.00
C PHE A 100 -18.97 -3.11 6.55
N LYS A 101 -18.44 -3.20 5.34
CA LYS A 101 -17.80 -4.40 4.81
C LYS A 101 -16.53 -4.76 5.58
N VAL A 102 -15.72 -3.75 5.92
CA VAL A 102 -14.51 -3.91 6.71
C VAL A 102 -14.84 -4.23 8.17
N LEU A 103 -15.85 -3.60 8.72
CA LEU A 103 -16.23 -3.76 10.12
C LEU A 103 -17.15 -4.95 10.39
N LYS A 104 -17.75 -5.54 9.34
CA LYS A 104 -18.73 -6.62 9.45
C LYS A 104 -18.23 -7.82 10.27
N ASP A 105 -16.97 -8.16 10.14
CA ASP A 105 -16.36 -9.30 10.82
C ASP A 105 -15.86 -8.97 12.23
N ASP A 106 -15.62 -7.68 12.53
CA ASP A 106 -15.03 -7.23 13.79
C ASP A 106 -15.93 -6.37 14.65
N PHE A 107 -17.09 -6.00 14.13
CA PHE A 107 -18.06 -5.17 14.82
C PHE A 107 -19.46 -5.72 14.67
N THR A 108 -20.23 -5.65 15.75
CA THR A 108 -21.67 -5.80 15.66
C THR A 108 -22.24 -4.56 14.93
N LYS A 109 -23.43 -4.74 14.36
CA LYS A 109 -24.16 -3.63 13.74
C LYS A 109 -24.34 -2.44 14.71
N GLU A 110 -24.61 -2.73 15.99
CA GLU A 110 -24.79 -1.74 17.03
C GLU A 110 -23.49 -0.97 17.32
N GLU A 111 -22.35 -1.66 17.38
CA GLU A 111 -21.03 -1.03 17.58
C GLU A 111 -20.66 -0.13 16.39
N ALA A 112 -20.94 -0.56 15.16
CA ALA A 112 -20.71 0.22 13.96
C ALA A 112 -21.56 1.49 13.94
N GLU A 113 -22.84 1.39 14.25
CA GLU A 113 -23.75 2.54 14.34
C GLU A 113 -23.34 3.52 15.43
N LYS A 114 -22.90 3.00 16.58
CA LYS A 114 -22.43 3.82 17.71
C LYS A 114 -21.11 4.54 17.36
N ALA A 115 -20.18 3.85 16.75
CA ALA A 115 -18.92 4.44 16.27
C ALA A 115 -19.20 5.56 15.25
N TYR A 116 -20.14 5.32 14.36
CA TYR A 116 -20.61 6.29 13.39
C TYR A 116 -21.24 7.54 14.05
N LYS A 117 -22.19 7.36 14.96
CA LYS A 117 -22.86 8.46 15.66
C LYS A 117 -21.91 9.31 16.50
N ASN A 118 -20.88 8.73 17.05
CA ASN A 118 -19.91 9.40 17.92
C ASN A 118 -18.66 9.90 17.18
N ASN A 119 -18.60 9.73 15.87
CA ASN A 119 -17.43 10.05 15.04
C ASN A 119 -16.15 9.36 15.51
N ILE A 120 -16.27 8.15 16.05
CA ILE A 120 -15.16 7.36 16.55
C ILE A 120 -14.92 6.21 15.57
N PHE A 121 -13.86 6.30 14.76
CA PHE A 121 -13.47 5.23 13.86
C PHE A 121 -12.46 4.31 14.55
N PRO A 122 -12.67 3.00 14.46
CA PRO A 122 -11.75 2.02 15.04
C PRO A 122 -10.52 1.82 14.14
N LEU A 123 -9.65 2.81 14.10
CA LEU A 123 -8.49 2.87 13.20
C LEU A 123 -7.61 1.63 13.30
N ASP A 124 -7.37 1.10 14.49
CA ASP A 124 -6.54 -0.08 14.71
C ASP A 124 -7.13 -1.34 14.07
N LYS A 125 -8.45 -1.43 13.97
CA LYS A 125 -9.12 -2.57 13.31
C LYS A 125 -9.01 -2.52 11.80
N PHE A 126 -8.86 -1.33 11.21
CA PHE A 126 -8.58 -1.19 9.79
C PHE A 126 -7.20 -1.70 9.38
N LYS A 127 -6.22 -1.58 10.26
CA LYS A 127 -4.83 -1.96 9.96
C LYS A 127 -4.68 -3.39 9.48
N LYS A 128 -5.49 -4.32 9.96
CA LYS A 128 -5.41 -5.73 9.55
C LYS A 128 -5.85 -5.98 8.10
N TYR A 129 -6.63 -5.08 7.51
CA TYR A 129 -7.08 -5.16 6.13
C TYR A 129 -6.15 -4.45 5.15
N ILE A 130 -5.23 -3.65 5.67
CA ILE A 130 -4.27 -2.90 4.86
C ILE A 130 -3.02 -3.75 4.67
N PHE A 131 -2.64 -3.98 3.41
CA PHE A 131 -1.40 -4.68 3.09
C PHE A 131 -0.71 -4.10 1.87
N VAL A 132 0.59 -4.29 1.80
CA VAL A 132 1.40 -3.86 0.67
C VAL A 132 1.17 -4.82 -0.49
N LYS A 133 0.64 -4.30 -1.59
CA LYS A 133 0.38 -5.02 -2.83
C LYS A 133 1.61 -5.04 -3.73
N SER A 134 2.28 -3.91 -3.83
CA SER A 134 3.50 -3.81 -4.63
C SER A 134 4.50 -2.82 -4.05
N ILE A 135 5.75 -3.02 -4.41
CA ILE A 135 6.88 -2.14 -4.08
C ILE A 135 7.55 -1.77 -5.38
N GLU A 136 7.63 -0.49 -5.67
CA GLU A 136 8.37 0.03 -6.81
C GLU A 136 9.62 0.77 -6.33
N ILE A 137 10.76 0.49 -6.95
CA ILE A 137 12.04 1.15 -6.67
C ILE A 137 12.57 1.71 -7.97
N THR A 138 13.00 2.98 -7.93
CA THR A 138 13.56 3.67 -9.09
C THR A 138 15.07 3.78 -9.00
N SER A 139 15.73 3.95 -10.14
CA SER A 139 17.17 4.19 -10.22
C SER A 139 17.62 5.48 -9.54
N GLU A 140 16.70 6.40 -9.28
CA GLU A 140 16.97 7.63 -8.52
C GLU A 140 17.00 7.41 -7.00
N GLY A 141 16.77 6.18 -6.54
CA GLY A 141 16.76 5.80 -5.13
C GLY A 141 15.42 6.01 -4.43
N ASN A 142 14.38 6.36 -5.16
CA ASN A 142 13.03 6.48 -4.63
C ASN A 142 12.34 5.11 -4.57
N PHE A 143 11.49 4.93 -3.58
CA PHE A 143 10.66 3.74 -3.47
C PHE A 143 9.23 4.09 -3.09
N TYR A 144 8.30 3.30 -3.58
CA TYR A 144 6.86 3.52 -3.42
C TYR A 144 6.18 2.22 -3.01
N PHE A 145 5.27 2.32 -2.07
CA PHE A 145 4.40 1.22 -1.69
C PHE A 145 3.00 1.45 -2.26
N GLU A 146 2.53 0.51 -3.07
CA GLU A 146 1.12 0.44 -3.42
C GLU A 146 0.41 -0.39 -2.36
N VAL A 147 -0.64 0.15 -1.81
CA VAL A 147 -1.35 -0.42 -0.67
C VAL A 147 -2.80 -0.66 -1.07
N VAL A 148 -3.32 -1.80 -0.67
CA VAL A 148 -4.73 -2.13 -0.87
C VAL A 148 -5.41 -2.44 0.46
N ASP A 149 -6.69 -2.17 0.50
CA ASP A 149 -7.64 -2.66 1.47
C ASP A 149 -8.36 -3.88 0.89
N ASP A 150 -8.46 -4.90 1.67
CA ASP A 150 -9.13 -6.13 1.26
C ASP A 150 -10.48 -6.30 1.98
#